data_b6f26f4ee3891c6e811e3dffa9eab466
#
_entry.id   b6f26f4ee3891c6e811e3dffa9eab466
#
_cell.length_a   1.000
_cell.length_b   1.000
_cell.length_c   1.000
_cell.angle_alpha   90.00
_cell.angle_beta   90.00
_cell.angle_gamma   90.00
#
_symmetry.space_group_name_H-M   'P 1'
#
loop_
_entity.id
_entity.type
_entity.pdbx_description
1 polymer ?
#
loop_
_entity_poly.entity_id
_entity_poly.type
_entity_poly.pdbx_seq_one_letter_code
_entity_poly.pdbx_strand_id
1 'polypeptide(L)'
;MPRTTVECPGCPPLRALTFDALGLVKVIEAHNGQNDGAAKMVERWGDPDSSKCVLAVSMLDREFDPLVGIARKCGSLEVISTINGNLRVDIPNLCLSEATTTEDDATIGLHLFQKHRSDSSSRSCALLTCTRRGHARMESIEFGKTLADFIRDSSPTTWNVCGSGDILCSKVDEEENYALFGGKGVEVNVWDLDKCVKIWTAKSPPKNSLGIFTPTWFTSATFLCKDDHRKFVAGTNSHQVRLYDIAAQRRPVMSIDFRDTPIKAVSEDIDGHTIYIGNGSGDLASIDMRTGMSLRWRLLVRKLLGCFIGKSSGSIRSIVRHPDLRVIASCG
;
A
#
# COMPACT_ATOMS: atom_id res chain seq x y z
N MET A 1 -2.64 -18.35 -21.52
CA MET A 1 -3.75 -17.63 -20.90
C MET A 1 -3.51 -17.63 -19.41
N PRO A 2 -3.65 -16.53 -18.69
CA PRO A 2 -3.58 -16.55 -17.23
C PRO A 2 -4.71 -17.46 -16.71
N ARG A 3 -4.37 -18.33 -15.76
CA ARG A 3 -5.37 -19.17 -15.11
C ARG A 3 -6.30 -18.29 -14.28
N THR A 4 -7.59 -18.41 -14.49
CA THR A 4 -8.63 -17.68 -13.73
C THR A 4 -9.15 -18.48 -12.55
N THR A 5 -8.66 -19.71 -12.36
CA THR A 5 -9.09 -20.64 -11.31
C THR A 5 -7.90 -21.09 -10.47
N VAL A 6 -8.10 -21.16 -9.18
CA VAL A 6 -7.13 -21.73 -8.22
C VAL A 6 -7.36 -23.24 -8.18
N GLU A 7 -6.45 -24.00 -8.78
CA GLU A 7 -6.48 -25.47 -8.75
C GLU A 7 -5.54 -25.99 -7.65
N CYS A 8 -6.04 -26.10 -6.44
CA CYS A 8 -5.30 -26.66 -5.32
C CYS A 8 -6.21 -27.59 -4.52
N PRO A 9 -6.36 -28.87 -4.94
CA PRO A 9 -7.19 -29.83 -4.23
C PRO A 9 -6.71 -30.02 -2.79
N GLY A 10 -7.61 -29.87 -1.81
CA GLY A 10 -7.30 -30.03 -0.39
C GLY A 10 -6.77 -28.76 0.31
N CYS A 11 -6.54 -27.67 -0.42
CA CYS A 11 -6.25 -26.38 0.21
C CYS A 11 -7.53 -25.65 0.64
N PRO A 12 -7.47 -24.85 1.73
CA PRO A 12 -8.59 -23.98 2.07
C PRO A 12 -8.85 -22.97 0.94
N PRO A 13 -10.09 -22.43 0.83
CA PRO A 13 -10.42 -21.44 -0.18
C PRO A 13 -9.51 -20.23 -0.07
N LEU A 14 -9.12 -19.67 -1.21
CA LEU A 14 -8.40 -18.41 -1.25
C LEU A 14 -9.34 -17.28 -0.80
N ARG A 15 -8.96 -16.59 0.27
CA ARG A 15 -9.76 -15.54 0.89
C ARG A 15 -9.14 -14.17 0.65
N ALA A 16 -9.93 -13.20 0.20
CA ALA A 16 -9.52 -11.81 0.03
C ALA A 16 -10.49 -10.87 0.75
N LEU A 17 -9.94 -9.88 1.43
CA LEU A 17 -10.71 -8.79 2.03
C LEU A 17 -10.68 -7.58 1.09
N THR A 18 -11.83 -7.01 0.80
CA THR A 18 -11.95 -5.76 0.04
C THR A 18 -12.70 -4.71 0.85
N PHE A 19 -12.27 -3.47 0.67
CA PHE A 19 -12.73 -2.32 1.44
C PHE A 19 -13.35 -1.31 0.49
N ASP A 20 -14.47 -0.70 0.88
CA ASP A 20 -15.17 0.21 -0.01
C ASP A 20 -15.35 1.63 0.58
N ALA A 21 -15.87 2.51 -0.27
CA ALA A 21 -16.12 3.91 0.07
C ALA A 21 -17.27 4.11 1.09
N LEU A 22 -18.06 3.06 1.34
CA LEU A 22 -19.12 3.07 2.35
C LEU A 22 -18.66 2.47 3.68
N GLY A 23 -17.36 2.19 3.81
CA GLY A 23 -16.79 1.65 5.05
C GLY A 23 -17.02 0.16 5.26
N LEU A 24 -17.56 -0.55 4.27
CA LEU A 24 -17.80 -1.98 4.38
C LEU A 24 -16.53 -2.78 4.11
N VAL A 25 -16.38 -3.89 4.84
CA VAL A 25 -15.40 -4.93 4.57
C VAL A 25 -16.13 -6.12 3.95
N LYS A 26 -15.73 -6.51 2.75
CA LYS A 26 -16.32 -7.65 2.03
C LYS A 26 -15.31 -8.76 1.97
N VAL A 27 -15.74 -9.95 2.34
CA VAL A 27 -14.94 -11.18 2.26
C VAL A 27 -15.29 -11.88 0.96
N ILE A 28 -14.28 -12.09 0.14
CA ILE A 28 -14.39 -12.76 -1.15
C ILE A 28 -13.62 -14.06 -1.06
N GLU A 29 -14.24 -15.15 -1.44
CA GLU A 29 -13.61 -16.48 -1.49
C GLU A 29 -13.64 -17.06 -2.90
N ALA A 30 -12.52 -17.65 -3.29
CA ALA A 30 -12.42 -18.46 -4.50
C ALA A 30 -12.30 -19.92 -4.11
N HIS A 31 -13.31 -20.72 -4.48
CA HIS A 31 -13.35 -22.15 -4.23
C HIS A 31 -12.85 -22.93 -5.44
N ASN A 32 -12.16 -24.03 -5.14
CA ASN A 32 -11.73 -24.97 -6.15
C ASN A 32 -12.87 -26.00 -6.41
N GLY A 33 -13.26 -26.19 -7.67
CA GLY A 33 -13.81 -27.47 -8.11
C GLY A 33 -15.32 -27.66 -8.22
N GLN A 34 -16.19 -26.67 -8.11
CA GLN A 34 -17.57 -26.83 -8.59
C GLN A 34 -18.06 -25.58 -9.33
N ASN A 35 -18.29 -25.73 -10.65
CA ASN A 35 -18.91 -24.75 -11.53
C ASN A 35 -18.31 -23.33 -11.47
N ASP A 36 -17.41 -23.06 -12.40
CA ASP A 36 -16.92 -21.73 -12.80
C ASP A 36 -15.77 -21.11 -12.00
N GLY A 37 -15.28 -21.63 -10.90
CA GLY A 37 -14.09 -21.12 -10.19
C GLY A 37 -14.12 -19.60 -9.88
N ALA A 38 -15.28 -18.96 -10.03
CA ALA A 38 -15.45 -17.53 -9.86
C ALA A 38 -15.40 -17.17 -8.37
N ALA A 39 -14.61 -16.14 -8.04
CA ALA A 39 -14.59 -15.56 -6.70
C ALA A 39 -15.97 -15.05 -6.32
N LYS A 40 -16.47 -15.39 -5.14
CA LYS A 40 -17.78 -15.00 -4.62
C LYS A 40 -17.65 -14.25 -3.31
N MET A 41 -18.48 -13.24 -3.10
CA MET A 41 -18.61 -12.59 -1.80
C MET A 41 -19.36 -13.52 -0.87
N VAL A 42 -18.72 -13.93 0.24
CA VAL A 42 -19.30 -14.85 1.23
C VAL A 42 -19.79 -14.11 2.47
N GLU A 43 -19.09 -13.05 2.86
CA GLU A 43 -19.46 -12.25 4.05
C GLU A 43 -19.32 -10.75 3.78
N ARG A 44 -20.00 -9.96 4.59
CA ARG A 44 -19.91 -8.51 4.61
C ARG A 44 -19.99 -8.02 6.04
N TRP A 45 -18.98 -7.23 6.47
CA TRP A 45 -18.88 -6.68 7.81
C TRP A 45 -19.09 -5.17 7.81
N GLY A 46 -19.78 -4.68 8.83
CA GLY A 46 -20.08 -3.28 9.04
C GLY A 46 -21.39 -2.82 8.41
N ASP A 47 -21.76 -1.58 8.72
CA ASP A 47 -22.92 -0.89 8.18
C ASP A 47 -22.46 0.16 7.16
N PRO A 48 -23.22 0.35 6.06
CA PRO A 48 -22.85 1.32 5.04
C PRO A 48 -22.96 2.75 5.56
N ASP A 49 -21.81 3.43 5.64
CA ASP A 49 -21.71 4.82 6.08
C ASP A 49 -20.56 5.51 5.33
N SER A 50 -20.85 6.56 4.60
CA SER A 50 -19.87 7.31 3.83
C SER A 50 -18.84 8.03 4.69
N SER A 51 -19.15 8.35 5.96
CA SER A 51 -18.21 8.89 6.92
C SER A 51 -17.14 7.88 7.34
N LYS A 52 -17.46 6.59 7.25
CA LYS A 52 -16.56 5.46 7.55
C LYS A 52 -15.80 4.95 6.32
N CYS A 53 -15.78 5.71 5.23
CA CYS A 53 -14.98 5.38 4.04
C CYS A 53 -13.56 4.95 4.45
N VAL A 54 -13.11 3.82 3.90
CA VAL A 54 -11.76 3.29 4.19
C VAL A 54 -10.73 4.02 3.34
N LEU A 55 -9.72 4.57 3.98
CA LEU A 55 -8.66 5.36 3.35
C LEU A 55 -7.34 4.59 3.23
N ALA A 56 -6.96 3.89 4.29
CA ALA A 56 -5.74 3.08 4.32
C ALA A 56 -5.98 1.79 5.09
N VAL A 57 -5.24 0.76 4.72
CA VAL A 57 -5.34 -0.58 5.30
C VAL A 57 -3.95 -1.15 5.49
N SER A 58 -3.74 -1.85 6.60
CA SER A 58 -2.54 -2.63 6.86
C SER A 58 -2.92 -3.98 7.46
N MET A 59 -2.29 -5.03 6.99
CA MET A 59 -2.48 -6.39 7.50
C MET A 59 -1.33 -6.74 8.45
N LEU A 60 -1.67 -7.34 9.58
CA LEU A 60 -0.74 -7.94 10.53
C LEU A 60 -0.97 -9.44 10.52
N ASP A 61 -0.04 -10.17 9.91
CA ASP A 61 -0.12 -11.62 9.85
C ASP A 61 0.32 -12.24 11.18
N ARG A 62 -0.60 -12.97 11.81
CA ARG A 62 -0.39 -13.72 13.05
C ARG A 62 -0.91 -15.13 12.89
N GLU A 63 -0.21 -16.09 13.49
CA GLU A 63 -0.52 -17.50 13.36
C GLU A 63 -1.95 -17.87 13.79
N PHE A 64 -2.46 -17.28 14.88
CA PHE A 64 -3.75 -17.65 15.45
C PHE A 64 -4.88 -16.62 15.21
N ASP A 65 -4.58 -15.36 15.01
CA ASP A 65 -5.57 -14.31 14.79
C ASP A 65 -4.96 -13.20 13.93
N PRO A 66 -4.90 -13.38 12.61
CA PRO A 66 -4.42 -12.35 11.72
C PRO A 66 -5.37 -11.14 11.78
N LEU A 67 -4.77 -9.95 11.85
CA LEU A 67 -5.46 -8.69 12.07
C LEU A 67 -5.35 -7.78 10.86
N VAL A 68 -6.33 -6.91 10.70
CA VAL A 68 -6.28 -5.81 9.75
C VAL A 68 -6.60 -4.50 10.43
N GLY A 69 -5.69 -3.53 10.26
CA GLY A 69 -5.89 -2.14 10.66
C GLY A 69 -6.55 -1.37 9.53
N ILE A 70 -7.53 -0.56 9.86
CA ILE A 70 -8.36 0.19 8.93
C ILE A 70 -8.40 1.64 9.39
N ALA A 71 -7.86 2.54 8.58
CA ALA A 71 -8.01 3.98 8.80
C ALA A 71 -9.26 4.49 8.07
N ARG A 72 -10.12 5.20 8.78
CA ARG A 72 -11.39 5.68 8.28
C ARG A 72 -11.38 7.18 8.02
N LYS A 73 -12.24 7.63 7.11
CA LYS A 73 -12.41 9.06 6.78
C LYS A 73 -12.80 9.91 7.98
N CYS A 74 -13.55 9.37 8.93
CA CYS A 74 -13.91 10.06 10.18
C CYS A 74 -12.72 10.27 11.14
N GLY A 75 -11.50 9.81 10.78
CA GLY A 75 -10.30 9.92 11.61
C GLY A 75 -10.14 8.80 12.63
N SER A 76 -11.06 7.84 12.71
CA SER A 76 -10.90 6.66 13.57
C SER A 76 -10.00 5.61 12.92
N LEU A 77 -9.34 4.84 13.76
CA LEU A 77 -8.58 3.65 13.38
C LEU A 77 -9.17 2.44 14.09
N GLU A 78 -9.57 1.48 13.30
CA GLU A 78 -10.11 0.20 13.79
C GLU A 78 -9.12 -0.92 13.49
N VAL A 79 -8.93 -1.84 14.45
CA VAL A 79 -8.21 -3.09 14.22
C VAL A 79 -9.20 -4.23 14.41
N ILE A 80 -9.40 -5.02 13.37
CA ILE A 80 -10.35 -6.13 13.36
C ILE A 80 -9.65 -7.45 13.06
N SER A 81 -10.24 -8.55 13.53
CA SER A 81 -9.82 -9.90 13.13
C SER A 81 -10.21 -10.19 11.69
N THR A 82 -9.29 -10.73 10.89
CA THR A 82 -9.58 -11.13 9.51
C THR A 82 -10.40 -12.41 9.40
N ILE A 83 -10.55 -13.15 10.51
CA ILE A 83 -11.29 -14.40 10.56
C ILE A 83 -12.79 -14.13 10.60
N ASN A 84 -13.23 -13.26 11.50
CA ASN A 84 -14.64 -13.06 11.82
C ASN A 84 -15.10 -11.59 11.84
N GLY A 85 -14.22 -10.64 11.50
CA GLY A 85 -14.51 -9.21 11.52
C GLY A 85 -14.67 -8.59 12.91
N ASN A 86 -14.37 -9.32 13.98
CA ASN A 86 -14.53 -8.79 15.34
C ASN A 86 -13.54 -7.66 15.60
N LEU A 87 -14.05 -6.56 16.13
CA LEU A 87 -13.28 -5.41 16.55
C LEU A 87 -12.37 -5.78 17.73
N ARG A 88 -11.07 -5.51 17.61
CA ARG A 88 -10.05 -5.73 18.64
C ARG A 88 -9.62 -4.43 19.31
N VAL A 89 -9.52 -3.37 18.51
CA VAL A 89 -9.14 -2.03 18.99
C VAL A 89 -9.89 -0.99 18.16
N ASP A 90 -10.39 0.03 18.82
CA ASP A 90 -10.92 1.24 18.22
C ASP A 90 -10.22 2.46 18.81
N ILE A 91 -9.52 3.21 17.98
CA ILE A 91 -8.83 4.44 18.37
C ILE A 91 -9.56 5.61 17.70
N PRO A 92 -10.42 6.31 18.44
CA PRO A 92 -11.08 7.49 17.90
C PRO A 92 -10.08 8.63 17.74
N ASN A 93 -10.25 9.43 16.71
CA ASN A 93 -9.53 10.69 16.48
C ASN A 93 -8.00 10.60 16.53
N LEU A 94 -7.43 9.62 15.87
CA LEU A 94 -5.98 9.42 15.82
C LEU A 94 -5.22 10.63 15.27
N CYS A 95 -5.84 11.41 14.39
CA CYS A 95 -5.20 12.53 13.67
C CYS A 95 -5.44 13.90 14.29
N LEU A 96 -6.21 14.00 15.38
CA LEU A 96 -6.47 15.29 16.01
C LEU A 96 -5.33 15.68 16.95
N SER A 97 -4.31 16.33 16.42
CA SER A 97 -3.57 17.30 17.24
C SER A 97 -4.54 18.46 17.56
N GLU A 98 -4.57 18.87 18.79
CA GLU A 98 -5.53 19.85 19.35
C GLU A 98 -5.63 21.21 18.60
N ALA A 99 -4.83 21.42 17.56
CA ALA A 99 -4.68 22.71 16.89
C ALA A 99 -5.35 22.86 15.51
N THR A 100 -5.76 21.78 14.81
CA THR A 100 -6.32 21.91 13.46
C THR A 100 -7.39 20.86 13.17
N THR A 101 -8.62 21.17 13.50
CA THR A 101 -9.82 20.49 13.00
C THR A 101 -10.06 20.85 11.53
N THR A 102 -9.25 20.37 10.62
CA THR A 102 -9.56 20.50 9.19
C THR A 102 -9.87 19.11 8.65
N GLU A 103 -11.06 18.94 8.10
CA GLU A 103 -11.55 17.71 7.41
C GLU A 103 -10.61 17.23 6.28
N ASP A 104 -9.58 18.01 5.97
CA ASP A 104 -8.66 17.79 4.85
C ASP A 104 -7.42 16.94 5.18
N ASP A 105 -7.14 16.59 6.43
CA ASP A 105 -5.92 15.83 6.78
C ASP A 105 -6.19 14.33 6.96
N ALA A 106 -6.63 13.71 5.88
CA ALA A 106 -6.94 12.29 5.84
C ALA A 106 -5.70 11.41 6.04
N THR A 107 -5.84 10.29 6.75
CA THR A 107 -4.81 9.27 6.89
C THR A 107 -4.62 8.55 5.55
N ILE A 108 -3.43 8.65 4.98
CA ILE A 108 -3.06 8.02 3.70
C ILE A 108 -2.18 6.80 3.89
N GLY A 109 -1.30 6.83 4.91
CA GLY A 109 -0.40 5.73 5.24
C GLY A 109 -0.80 5.07 6.55
N LEU A 110 -0.84 3.75 6.55
CA LEU A 110 -1.09 2.92 7.73
C LEU A 110 -0.20 1.69 7.66
N HIS A 111 0.49 1.36 8.75
CA HIS A 111 1.25 0.13 8.87
C HIS A 111 1.21 -0.41 10.31
N LEU A 112 0.82 -1.67 10.45
CA LEU A 112 0.89 -2.44 11.68
C LEU A 112 2.18 -3.24 11.66
N PHE A 113 3.07 -3.04 12.62
CA PHE A 113 4.37 -3.70 12.67
C PHE A 113 4.24 -5.13 13.20
N GLN A 114 4.87 -6.07 12.50
CA GLN A 114 4.98 -7.46 12.92
C GLN A 114 6.12 -7.66 13.92
N LYS A 115 7.25 -6.98 13.71
CA LYS A 115 8.42 -7.03 14.60
C LYS A 115 8.18 -6.12 15.80
N HIS A 116 8.11 -6.72 16.98
CA HIS A 116 8.02 -5.96 18.21
C HIS A 116 9.32 -5.17 18.46
N ARG A 117 9.22 -3.85 18.49
CA ARG A 117 10.33 -2.96 18.91
C ARG A 117 10.52 -2.89 20.43
N SER A 118 9.66 -3.48 21.21
CA SER A 118 9.76 -3.59 22.69
C SER A 118 9.23 -4.91 23.18
N ASP A 119 9.86 -5.41 24.22
CA ASP A 119 9.66 -6.74 24.81
C ASP A 119 8.21 -7.22 24.98
N SER A 120 7.98 -8.40 24.41
CA SER A 120 7.43 -9.58 25.09
C SER A 120 5.97 -9.63 25.47
N SER A 121 5.03 -8.88 24.95
CA SER A 121 3.64 -9.32 25.09
C SER A 121 2.97 -9.54 23.73
N SER A 122 2.45 -10.74 23.49
CA SER A 122 1.66 -11.09 22.29
C SER A 122 0.39 -10.23 22.12
N ARG A 123 0.20 -9.23 22.97
CA ARG A 123 -0.96 -8.35 23.05
C ARG A 123 -0.71 -6.92 22.56
N SER A 124 0.51 -6.57 22.15
CA SER A 124 0.82 -5.23 21.66
C SER A 124 1.44 -5.27 20.26
N CYS A 125 1.26 -4.22 19.49
CA CYS A 125 2.02 -3.98 18.25
C CYS A 125 2.30 -2.49 18.10
N ALA A 126 3.32 -2.15 17.32
CA ALA A 126 3.56 -0.77 16.92
C ALA A 126 2.70 -0.44 15.70
N LEU A 127 2.32 0.82 15.60
CA LEU A 127 1.49 1.37 14.54
C LEU A 127 2.17 2.62 13.98
N LEU A 128 2.32 2.67 12.65
CA LEU A 128 2.70 3.88 11.93
C LEU A 128 1.48 4.42 11.19
N THR A 129 1.21 5.70 11.35
CA THR A 129 0.23 6.43 10.54
C THR A 129 0.89 7.62 9.87
N CYS A 130 0.42 7.97 8.68
CA CYS A 130 0.84 9.17 7.97
C CYS A 130 -0.37 9.86 7.36
N THR A 131 -0.51 11.16 7.60
CA THR A 131 -1.59 11.94 7.02
C THR A 131 -1.20 12.51 5.66
N ARG A 132 -2.20 13.01 4.93
CA ARG A 132 -2.02 13.64 3.63
C ARG A 132 -1.09 14.85 3.69
N ARG A 133 -1.10 15.61 4.77
CA ARG A 133 -0.20 16.76 4.99
C ARG A 133 1.22 16.36 5.42
N GLY A 134 1.47 15.06 5.60
CA GLY A 134 2.79 14.54 5.94
C GLY A 134 3.07 14.45 7.44
N HIS A 135 2.05 14.54 8.29
CA HIS A 135 2.22 14.24 9.72
C HIS A 135 2.32 12.74 9.91
N ALA A 136 3.49 12.27 10.26
CA ALA A 136 3.74 10.88 10.60
C ALA A 136 3.74 10.70 12.11
N ARG A 137 3.16 9.57 12.56
CA ARG A 137 3.04 9.22 13.98
C ARG A 137 3.28 7.74 14.15
N MET A 138 4.12 7.41 15.13
CA MET A 138 4.38 6.04 15.56
C MET A 138 3.96 5.89 17.01
N GLU A 139 3.16 4.89 17.30
CA GLU A 139 2.70 4.59 18.66
C GLU A 139 2.56 3.08 18.86
N SER A 140 2.57 2.65 20.13
CA SER A 140 2.28 1.27 20.51
C SER A 140 0.80 1.13 20.86
N ILE A 141 0.15 0.09 20.36
CA ILE A 141 -1.23 -0.26 20.64
C ILE A 141 -1.29 -1.61 21.34
N GLU A 142 -2.15 -1.75 22.36
CA GLU A 142 -2.37 -3.01 23.07
C GLU A 142 -3.73 -3.59 22.71
N PHE A 143 -3.77 -4.90 22.45
CA PHE A 143 -4.99 -5.63 22.13
C PHE A 143 -5.63 -6.20 23.42
N GLY A 144 -6.95 -6.07 23.53
CA GLY A 144 -7.74 -6.74 24.58
C GLY A 144 -8.01 -5.91 25.83
N LYS A 145 -7.68 -4.61 25.83
CA LYS A 145 -8.22 -3.67 26.83
C LYS A 145 -9.53 -3.06 26.30
N THR A 146 -10.49 -2.83 27.20
CA THR A 146 -11.72 -2.10 26.87
C THR A 146 -11.39 -0.63 26.61
N LEU A 147 -12.28 0.07 25.87
CA LEU A 147 -12.12 1.49 25.52
C LEU A 147 -11.76 2.41 26.71
N ALA A 148 -12.18 2.02 27.95
CA ALA A 148 -11.92 2.77 29.19
C ALA A 148 -10.47 2.62 29.69
N ASP A 149 -9.74 1.60 29.25
CA ASP A 149 -8.41 1.25 29.78
C ASP A 149 -7.26 1.64 28.81
N PHE A 150 -7.55 2.45 27.80
CA PHE A 150 -6.54 2.91 26.84
C PHE A 150 -5.65 3.96 27.52
N ILE A 151 -4.87 3.53 28.49
CA ILE A 151 -3.76 4.32 29.03
C ILE A 151 -2.62 4.20 28.01
N ARG A 152 -2.33 5.29 27.33
CA ARG A 152 -1.17 5.42 26.45
C ARG A 152 0.07 5.42 27.34
N ASP A 153 0.68 4.27 27.55
CA ASP A 153 1.86 4.14 28.40
C ASP A 153 3.12 4.78 27.81
N SER A 154 3.10 5.11 26.50
CA SER A 154 4.19 5.79 25.84
C SER A 154 3.69 6.98 25.02
N SER A 155 4.36 8.12 25.14
CA SER A 155 4.08 9.25 24.27
C SER A 155 4.37 8.88 22.81
N PRO A 156 3.46 9.17 21.86
CA PRO A 156 3.68 8.84 20.47
C PRO A 156 4.86 9.65 19.91
N THR A 157 5.70 9.01 19.10
CA THR A 157 6.73 9.70 18.32
C THR A 157 6.10 10.32 17.08
N THR A 158 6.23 11.63 16.91
CA THR A 158 5.66 12.35 15.77
C THR A 158 6.72 13.13 15.00
N TRP A 159 6.60 13.16 13.67
CA TRP A 159 7.48 13.94 12.79
C TRP A 159 6.77 14.35 11.50
N ASN A 160 7.35 15.30 10.77
CA ASN A 160 6.84 15.73 9.49
C ASN A 160 7.67 15.14 8.34
N VAL A 161 7.00 14.45 7.43
CA VAL A 161 7.60 13.80 6.27
C VAL A 161 7.89 14.80 5.15
N CYS A 162 7.05 15.83 5.02
CA CYS A 162 7.21 16.88 4.00
C CYS A 162 6.89 18.25 4.61
N GLY A 163 7.51 19.31 4.04
CA GLY A 163 7.23 20.70 4.43
C GLY A 163 6.11 21.36 3.63
N SER A 164 5.78 20.80 2.44
CA SER A 164 4.73 21.29 1.56
C SER A 164 4.31 20.22 0.57
N GLY A 165 3.11 20.33 0.02
CA GLY A 165 2.52 19.32 -0.88
C GLY A 165 1.67 18.30 -0.13
N ASP A 166 1.17 17.29 -0.89
CA ASP A 166 0.29 16.25 -0.37
C ASP A 166 0.98 14.89 -0.47
N ILE A 167 1.03 14.14 0.60
CA ILE A 167 1.40 12.71 0.59
C ILE A 167 0.22 11.92 0.03
N LEU A 168 0.49 11.06 -0.95
CA LEU A 168 -0.51 10.20 -1.60
C LEU A 168 -0.16 8.72 -1.55
N CYS A 169 1.10 8.39 -1.24
CA CYS A 169 1.54 7.01 -1.08
C CYS A 169 2.54 6.90 0.07
N SER A 170 2.42 5.79 0.78
CA SER A 170 3.28 5.38 1.88
C SER A 170 3.45 3.87 1.82
N LYS A 171 4.65 3.39 2.06
CA LYS A 171 4.96 1.96 2.16
C LYS A 171 6.11 1.74 3.12
N VAL A 172 5.99 0.76 3.99
CA VAL A 172 7.06 0.30 4.88
C VAL A 172 7.71 -0.93 4.23
N ASP A 173 9.02 -1.10 4.40
CA ASP A 173 9.74 -2.27 3.92
C ASP A 173 9.39 -3.52 4.76
N GLU A 174 9.69 -4.72 4.25
CA GLU A 174 9.40 -5.97 4.99
C GLU A 174 10.24 -6.14 6.26
N GLU A 175 11.45 -5.56 6.28
CA GLU A 175 12.29 -5.51 7.46
C GLU A 175 11.79 -4.52 8.51
N GLU A 176 10.80 -3.68 8.17
CA GLU A 176 10.18 -2.66 9.03
C GLU A 176 11.14 -1.61 9.58
N ASN A 177 12.27 -1.42 8.90
CA ASN A 177 13.28 -0.44 9.27
C ASN A 177 13.14 0.88 8.49
N TYR A 178 12.55 0.83 7.30
CA TYR A 178 12.47 1.98 6.40
C TYR A 178 11.04 2.22 5.90
N ALA A 179 10.73 3.48 5.66
CA ALA A 179 9.47 3.86 5.03
C ALA A 179 9.70 4.77 3.82
N LEU A 180 8.87 4.56 2.79
CA LEU A 180 8.74 5.41 1.60
C LEU A 180 7.55 6.33 1.77
N PHE A 181 7.72 7.60 1.40
CA PHE A 181 6.61 8.54 1.28
C PHE A 181 6.77 9.32 -0.02
N GLY A 182 5.66 9.62 -0.67
CA GLY A 182 5.64 10.40 -1.90
C GLY A 182 4.25 10.93 -2.20
N GLY A 183 4.16 11.91 -3.12
CA GLY A 183 2.86 12.45 -3.43
C GLY A 183 2.85 13.61 -4.43
N LYS A 184 1.86 14.47 -4.32
CA LYS A 184 1.71 15.63 -5.19
C LYS A 184 2.56 16.80 -4.67
N GLY A 185 3.52 17.23 -5.46
CA GLY A 185 4.50 18.24 -5.05
C GLY A 185 5.56 17.73 -4.07
N VAL A 186 5.53 16.41 -3.74
CA VAL A 186 6.48 15.77 -2.83
C VAL A 186 7.24 14.70 -3.59
N GLU A 187 8.56 14.88 -3.70
CA GLU A 187 9.44 13.85 -4.25
C GLU A 187 9.48 12.64 -3.31
N VAL A 188 9.60 11.43 -3.88
CA VAL A 188 9.73 10.22 -3.07
C VAL A 188 10.92 10.36 -2.13
N ASN A 189 10.69 10.09 -0.86
CA ASN A 189 11.70 10.13 0.18
C ASN A 189 11.68 8.86 1.01
N VAL A 190 12.84 8.51 1.55
CA VAL A 190 13.07 7.33 2.37
C VAL A 190 13.45 7.77 3.77
N TRP A 191 12.83 7.15 4.76
CA TRP A 191 13.04 7.42 6.17
C TRP A 191 13.53 6.19 6.89
N ASP A 192 14.48 6.38 7.79
CA ASP A 192 14.89 5.41 8.81
C ASP A 192 13.86 5.53 9.95
N LEU A 193 13.11 4.47 10.20
CA LEU A 193 12.03 4.48 11.19
C LEU A 193 12.53 4.37 12.63
N ASP A 194 13.71 3.81 12.86
CA ASP A 194 14.30 3.74 14.20
C ASP A 194 14.72 5.11 14.72
N LYS A 195 15.27 5.92 13.82
CA LYS A 195 15.74 7.27 14.15
C LYS A 195 14.73 8.35 13.83
N CYS A 196 13.65 8.02 13.11
CA CYS A 196 12.69 8.96 12.55
C CYS A 196 13.36 10.08 11.72
N VAL A 197 14.39 9.71 10.93
CA VAL A 197 15.19 10.64 10.13
C VAL A 197 15.09 10.32 8.66
N LYS A 198 14.97 11.37 7.85
CA LYS A 198 14.99 11.24 6.39
C LYS A 198 16.40 10.95 5.91
N ILE A 199 16.62 9.79 5.29
CA ILE A 199 17.94 9.35 4.80
C ILE A 199 18.15 9.68 3.32
N TRP A 200 17.08 9.77 2.53
CA TRP A 200 17.20 10.00 1.10
C TRP A 200 15.97 10.71 0.53
N THR A 201 16.16 11.46 -0.56
CA THR A 201 15.08 12.12 -1.31
C THR A 201 15.40 12.06 -2.79
N ALA A 202 14.41 11.64 -3.61
CA ALA A 202 14.52 11.65 -5.05
C ALA A 202 14.76 13.06 -5.61
N LYS A 203 15.24 13.12 -6.85
CA LYS A 203 15.27 14.33 -7.66
C LYS A 203 14.43 14.10 -8.92
N SER A 204 13.70 15.12 -9.31
CA SER A 204 12.93 15.11 -10.55
C SER A 204 13.80 14.70 -11.76
N PRO A 205 13.24 14.02 -12.76
CA PRO A 205 13.92 13.79 -14.03
C PRO A 205 14.40 15.11 -14.64
N PRO A 206 15.40 15.07 -15.52
CA PRO A 206 15.79 16.27 -16.27
C PRO A 206 14.61 16.78 -17.11
N LYS A 207 14.67 18.04 -17.51
CA LYS A 207 13.73 18.62 -18.47
C LYS A 207 13.68 17.75 -19.73
N ASN A 208 12.49 17.64 -20.33
CA ASN A 208 12.34 16.97 -21.62
C ASN A 208 13.03 17.78 -22.76
N SER A 209 13.00 17.27 -23.99
CA SER A 209 13.55 17.94 -25.16
C SER A 209 12.96 19.34 -25.44
N LEU A 210 11.78 19.63 -24.89
CA LEU A 210 11.09 20.91 -25.00
C LEU A 210 11.39 21.85 -23.81
N GLY A 211 12.28 21.46 -22.91
CA GLY A 211 12.63 22.24 -21.73
C GLY A 211 11.57 22.23 -20.61
N ILE A 212 10.56 21.36 -20.70
CA ILE A 212 9.44 21.28 -19.76
C ILE A 212 9.78 20.28 -18.64
N PHE A 213 9.48 20.65 -17.39
CA PHE A 213 9.56 19.75 -16.25
C PHE A 213 8.34 18.84 -16.19
N THR A 214 8.54 17.56 -15.89
CA THR A 214 7.45 16.67 -15.52
C THR A 214 6.99 17.03 -14.10
N PRO A 215 5.69 17.27 -13.87
CA PRO A 215 5.19 17.55 -12.53
C PRO A 215 5.49 16.41 -11.56
N THR A 216 5.90 16.74 -10.35
CA THR A 216 6.06 15.77 -9.27
C THR A 216 4.69 15.37 -8.75
N TRP A 217 4.25 14.15 -9.12
CA TRP A 217 2.98 13.63 -8.68
C TRP A 217 3.03 12.09 -8.65
N PHE A 218 3.44 11.57 -7.50
CA PHE A 218 3.46 10.14 -7.23
C PHE A 218 2.12 9.68 -6.67
N THR A 219 1.65 8.54 -7.13
CA THR A 219 0.34 7.98 -6.79
C THR A 219 0.44 6.68 -6.02
N SER A 220 1.54 5.93 -6.21
CA SER A 220 1.83 4.68 -5.52
C SER A 220 3.33 4.45 -5.50
N ALA A 221 3.85 3.79 -4.49
CA ALA A 221 5.25 3.38 -4.41
C ALA A 221 5.38 2.08 -3.61
N THR A 222 6.40 1.28 -3.95
CA THR A 222 6.71 0.04 -3.24
C THR A 222 8.20 -0.28 -3.30
N PHE A 223 8.74 -0.94 -2.28
CA PHE A 223 10.08 -1.51 -2.35
C PHE A 223 10.10 -2.68 -3.33
N LEU A 224 11.20 -2.86 -4.04
CA LEU A 224 11.30 -3.90 -5.06
C LEU A 224 11.72 -5.25 -4.48
N CYS A 225 12.64 -5.25 -3.53
CA CYS A 225 13.16 -6.44 -2.86
C CYS A 225 12.75 -6.42 -1.40
N LYS A 226 12.51 -7.62 -0.84
CA LYS A 226 12.20 -7.81 0.57
C LYS A 226 13.37 -7.44 1.48
N ASP A 227 14.57 -7.87 1.10
CA ASP A 227 15.80 -7.74 1.91
C ASP A 227 16.63 -6.50 1.53
N ASP A 228 16.20 -5.68 0.58
CA ASP A 228 16.97 -4.51 0.10
C ASP A 228 16.08 -3.28 -0.09
N HIS A 229 16.10 -2.39 0.91
CA HIS A 229 15.40 -1.11 0.89
C HIS A 229 15.96 -0.09 -0.14
N ARG A 230 17.11 -0.37 -0.77
CA ARG A 230 17.77 0.59 -1.69
C ARG A 230 17.06 0.71 -3.01
N LYS A 231 16.31 -0.31 -3.43
CA LYS A 231 15.59 -0.32 -4.70
C LYS A 231 14.10 -0.25 -4.49
N PHE A 232 13.48 0.74 -5.09
CA PHE A 232 12.03 0.91 -5.02
C PHE A 232 11.47 1.43 -6.33
N VAL A 233 10.19 1.20 -6.53
CA VAL A 233 9.45 1.60 -7.73
C VAL A 233 8.32 2.54 -7.33
N ALA A 234 8.11 3.58 -8.13
CA ALA A 234 7.04 4.54 -7.92
C ALA A 234 6.24 4.75 -9.22
N GLY A 235 4.91 4.69 -9.09
CA GLY A 235 3.96 5.07 -10.13
C GLY A 235 3.61 6.55 -10.05
N THR A 236 3.41 7.17 -11.22
CA THR A 236 3.11 8.59 -11.31
C THR A 236 1.73 8.84 -11.92
N ASN A 237 1.20 10.02 -11.66
CA ASN A 237 -0.02 10.50 -12.33
C ASN A 237 0.20 10.77 -13.84
N SER A 238 1.45 10.95 -14.26
CA SER A 238 1.86 11.11 -15.67
C SER A 238 2.15 9.77 -16.35
N HIS A 239 1.42 8.71 -16.01
CA HIS A 239 1.50 7.36 -16.59
C HIS A 239 2.90 6.71 -16.60
N GLN A 240 3.84 7.21 -15.79
CA GLN A 240 5.19 6.68 -15.70
C GLN A 240 5.36 5.76 -14.50
N VAL A 241 6.09 4.67 -14.70
CA VAL A 241 6.64 3.82 -13.65
C VAL A 241 8.13 4.10 -13.57
N ARG A 242 8.63 4.50 -12.40
CA ARG A 242 10.01 4.92 -12.19
C ARG A 242 10.70 4.00 -11.20
N LEU A 243 11.85 3.44 -11.59
CA LEU A 243 12.73 2.70 -10.71
C LEU A 243 13.79 3.65 -10.13
N TYR A 244 13.99 3.57 -8.84
CA TYR A 244 15.04 4.27 -8.12
C TYR A 244 15.98 3.27 -7.47
N ASP A 245 17.25 3.65 -7.41
CA ASP A 245 18.29 2.96 -6.66
C ASP A 245 19.05 4.00 -5.84
N ILE A 246 18.91 3.92 -4.50
CA ILE A 246 19.49 4.86 -3.55
C ILE A 246 21.00 4.91 -3.67
N ALA A 247 21.64 3.75 -3.93
CA ALA A 247 23.07 3.64 -4.04
C ALA A 247 23.62 4.21 -5.36
N ALA A 248 22.81 4.23 -6.42
CA ALA A 248 23.26 4.68 -7.72
C ALA A 248 23.13 6.20 -7.89
N GLN A 249 21.92 6.72 -7.73
CA GLN A 249 21.65 8.14 -7.93
C GLN A 249 20.29 8.58 -7.37
N ARG A 250 20.12 9.89 -7.20
CA ARG A 250 18.83 10.46 -6.74
C ARG A 250 17.76 10.59 -7.82
N ARG A 251 18.13 10.54 -9.11
CA ARG A 251 17.18 10.51 -10.21
C ARG A 251 16.75 9.08 -10.50
N PRO A 252 15.59 8.86 -11.18
CA PRO A 252 15.21 7.51 -11.58
C PRO A 252 16.28 6.87 -12.46
N VAL A 253 16.63 5.62 -12.16
CA VAL A 253 17.54 4.80 -12.99
C VAL A 253 16.84 4.30 -14.23
N MET A 254 15.50 4.10 -14.13
CA MET A 254 14.64 3.70 -15.23
C MET A 254 13.31 4.43 -15.15
N SER A 255 12.76 4.78 -16.30
CA SER A 255 11.40 5.33 -16.40
C SER A 255 10.71 4.68 -17.59
N ILE A 256 9.52 4.13 -17.35
CA ILE A 256 8.72 3.41 -18.33
C ILE A 256 7.37 4.11 -18.40
N ASP A 257 6.93 4.52 -19.59
CA ASP A 257 5.56 4.99 -19.80
C ASP A 257 4.64 3.78 -20.00
N PHE A 258 3.55 3.74 -19.26
CA PHE A 258 2.56 2.68 -19.36
C PHE A 258 1.20 3.27 -19.72
N ARG A 259 0.77 3.04 -20.98
CA ARG A 259 -0.49 3.59 -21.50
C ARG A 259 -0.54 5.13 -21.39
N ASP A 260 -1.74 5.69 -21.43
CA ASP A 260 -1.97 7.15 -21.39
C ASP A 260 -2.72 7.58 -20.13
N THR A 261 -2.88 6.67 -19.16
CA THR A 261 -3.65 6.94 -17.94
C THR A 261 -2.77 6.82 -16.69
N PRO A 262 -3.10 7.57 -15.62
CA PRO A 262 -2.33 7.55 -14.38
C PRO A 262 -2.16 6.14 -13.81
N ILE A 263 -0.96 5.84 -13.33
CA ILE A 263 -0.72 4.66 -12.51
C ILE A 263 -1.44 4.87 -11.17
N LYS A 264 -2.21 3.88 -10.72
CA LYS A 264 -2.96 3.97 -9.45
C LYS A 264 -2.47 3.01 -8.40
N ALA A 265 -1.96 1.85 -8.81
CA ALA A 265 -1.43 0.85 -7.91
C ALA A 265 -0.14 0.26 -8.47
N VAL A 266 0.83 0.02 -7.58
CA VAL A 266 2.06 -0.71 -7.85
C VAL A 266 2.24 -1.70 -6.71
N SER A 267 2.54 -2.95 -7.04
CA SER A 267 2.83 -4.01 -6.08
C SER A 267 4.03 -4.81 -6.56
N GLU A 268 4.85 -5.21 -5.64
CA GLU A 268 6.02 -6.07 -5.85
C GLU A 268 5.64 -7.55 -5.98
N ASP A 269 6.48 -8.32 -6.69
CA ASP A 269 6.48 -9.78 -6.62
C ASP A 269 7.60 -10.25 -5.68
N ILE A 270 7.52 -11.50 -5.22
CA ILE A 270 8.51 -12.14 -4.32
C ILE A 270 9.89 -12.27 -4.99
N ASP A 271 9.93 -12.30 -6.31
CA ASP A 271 11.17 -12.50 -7.08
C ASP A 271 12.15 -11.31 -7.00
N GLY A 272 11.75 -10.19 -6.38
CA GLY A 272 12.55 -9.00 -6.19
C GLY A 272 12.87 -8.21 -7.47
N HIS A 273 12.20 -8.50 -8.58
CA HIS A 273 12.43 -7.81 -9.85
C HIS A 273 11.19 -7.63 -10.71
N THR A 274 10.12 -8.35 -10.45
CA THR A 274 8.83 -8.17 -11.12
C THR A 274 7.93 -7.27 -10.29
N ILE A 275 7.21 -6.38 -10.97
CA ILE A 275 6.17 -5.54 -10.38
C ILE A 275 4.86 -5.75 -11.11
N TYR A 276 3.77 -5.59 -10.39
CA TYR A 276 2.42 -5.49 -10.92
C TYR A 276 1.98 -4.04 -10.89
N ILE A 277 1.38 -3.57 -11.97
CA ILE A 277 0.90 -2.20 -12.10
C ILE A 277 -0.54 -2.17 -12.54
N GLY A 278 -1.30 -1.27 -11.94
CA GLY A 278 -2.68 -0.98 -12.30
C GLY A 278 -2.86 0.50 -12.61
N ASN A 279 -3.64 0.82 -13.63
CA ASN A 279 -3.86 2.18 -14.06
C ASN A 279 -5.32 2.64 -13.89
N GLY A 280 -5.56 3.90 -14.25
CA GLY A 280 -6.88 4.54 -14.17
C GLY A 280 -7.91 3.99 -15.15
N SER A 281 -7.50 3.30 -16.23
CA SER A 281 -8.38 2.68 -17.22
C SER A 281 -8.75 1.24 -16.93
N GLY A 282 -8.17 0.64 -15.88
CA GLY A 282 -8.44 -0.76 -15.52
C GLY A 282 -7.47 -1.76 -16.14
N ASP A 283 -6.38 -1.30 -16.77
CA ASP A 283 -5.34 -2.20 -17.26
C ASP A 283 -4.46 -2.67 -16.11
N LEU A 284 -4.24 -3.98 -16.04
CA LEU A 284 -3.33 -4.64 -15.12
C LEU A 284 -2.18 -5.27 -15.94
N ALA A 285 -0.95 -5.02 -15.52
CA ALA A 285 0.23 -5.56 -16.20
C ALA A 285 1.32 -5.96 -15.21
N SER A 286 2.19 -6.87 -15.62
CA SER A 286 3.43 -7.20 -14.93
C SER A 286 4.64 -6.77 -15.74
N ILE A 287 5.65 -6.20 -15.08
CA ILE A 287 6.87 -5.67 -15.70
C ILE A 287 8.08 -6.22 -14.95
N ASP A 288 9.06 -6.73 -15.72
CA ASP A 288 10.39 -7.09 -15.18
C ASP A 288 11.30 -5.88 -15.16
N MET A 289 11.75 -5.49 -13.96
CA MET A 289 12.57 -4.30 -13.71
C MET A 289 14.09 -4.53 -13.86
N ARG A 290 14.55 -5.77 -14.15
CA ARG A 290 16.00 -6.07 -14.35
C ARG A 290 16.58 -5.51 -15.62
N THR A 291 15.76 -5.43 -16.65
CA THR A 291 16.23 -5.11 -17.99
C THR A 291 16.21 -3.61 -18.25
N GLY A 292 17.08 -2.91 -17.56
CA GLY A 292 17.36 -1.48 -17.73
C GLY A 292 18.04 -1.09 -19.02
N MET A 293 17.74 -1.72 -20.14
CA MET A 293 18.20 -1.22 -21.45
C MET A 293 17.29 -0.10 -21.94
N SER A 294 17.78 1.11 -21.81
CA SER A 294 17.25 2.34 -22.38
C SER A 294 17.34 2.35 -23.91
N LEU A 295 16.77 1.40 -24.60
CA LEU A 295 16.82 1.43 -26.06
C LEU A 295 15.48 1.01 -26.69
N ARG A 296 14.78 2.05 -27.19
CA ARG A 296 13.63 1.98 -28.12
C ARG A 296 12.30 1.46 -27.53
N TRP A 297 11.52 2.36 -27.05
CA TRP A 297 10.13 2.30 -26.60
C TRP A 297 9.19 1.32 -27.30
N ARG A 298 9.37 1.04 -28.58
CA ARG A 298 8.54 0.08 -29.33
C ARG A 298 8.86 -1.39 -29.08
N LEU A 299 10.00 -1.71 -28.45
CA LEU A 299 10.42 -3.09 -28.16
C LEU A 299 10.20 -3.48 -26.70
N LEU A 300 10.03 -2.52 -25.79
CA LEU A 300 9.79 -2.80 -24.37
C LEU A 300 8.39 -3.36 -24.09
N VAL A 301 7.41 -3.09 -24.92
CA VAL A 301 6.09 -3.75 -24.90
C VAL A 301 6.20 -5.28 -25.06
N ARG A 302 7.33 -5.79 -25.53
CA ARG A 302 7.62 -7.24 -25.60
C ARG A 302 8.07 -7.87 -24.26
N LYS A 303 8.34 -7.09 -23.22
CA LYS A 303 8.69 -7.59 -21.87
C LYS A 303 7.61 -7.36 -20.81
N LEU A 304 6.43 -6.97 -21.21
CA LEU A 304 5.25 -7.23 -20.44
C LEU A 304 5.15 -8.74 -20.23
N LEU A 305 5.43 -9.21 -19.02
CA LEU A 305 5.35 -10.63 -18.66
C LEU A 305 3.91 -11.14 -18.76
N GLY A 306 2.94 -10.25 -18.61
CA GLY A 306 1.53 -10.52 -18.80
C GLY A 306 0.70 -9.24 -18.80
N CYS A 307 -0.33 -9.22 -19.62
CA CYS A 307 -1.42 -8.25 -19.52
C CYS A 307 -2.67 -9.04 -19.16
N PHE A 308 -3.24 -8.71 -18.02
CA PHE A 308 -4.41 -9.42 -17.52
C PHE A 308 -5.65 -8.69 -18.06
N ILE A 309 -6.41 -9.35 -18.91
CA ILE A 309 -7.71 -8.84 -19.36
C ILE A 309 -8.73 -9.33 -18.34
N GLY A 310 -9.00 -8.49 -17.33
CA GLY A 310 -10.02 -8.76 -16.31
C GLY A 310 -11.36 -8.16 -16.68
N LYS A 311 -12.40 -8.55 -15.93
CA LYS A 311 -13.76 -7.95 -16.00
C LYS A 311 -13.86 -6.60 -15.26
N SER A 312 -12.73 -5.99 -14.91
CA SER A 312 -12.71 -4.69 -14.23
C SER A 312 -13.05 -3.59 -15.25
N SER A 313 -14.17 -2.94 -15.08
CA SER A 313 -14.60 -1.80 -15.89
C SER A 313 -14.16 -0.45 -15.33
N GLY A 314 -13.33 -0.44 -14.27
CA GLY A 314 -12.92 0.75 -13.55
C GLY A 314 -11.42 0.80 -13.25
N SER A 315 -10.99 1.92 -12.66
CA SER A 315 -9.62 2.16 -12.24
C SER A 315 -9.14 1.08 -11.25
N ILE A 316 -7.97 0.50 -11.46
CA ILE A 316 -7.35 -0.42 -10.50
C ILE A 316 -6.71 0.40 -9.37
N ARG A 317 -7.28 0.32 -8.18
CA ARG A 317 -6.84 1.12 -7.01
C ARG A 317 -5.94 0.35 -6.07
N SER A 318 -6.05 -0.98 -6.05
CA SER A 318 -5.23 -1.83 -5.19
C SER A 318 -4.89 -3.13 -5.89
N ILE A 319 -3.68 -3.59 -5.63
CA ILE A 319 -3.16 -4.88 -6.09
C ILE A 319 -2.50 -5.53 -4.89
N VAL A 320 -2.89 -6.76 -4.62
CA VAL A 320 -2.29 -7.57 -3.55
C VAL A 320 -1.87 -8.91 -4.13
N ARG A 321 -0.66 -9.34 -3.83
CA ARG A 321 -0.14 -10.65 -4.17
C ARG A 321 -0.25 -11.59 -2.98
N HIS A 322 -0.66 -12.81 -3.23
CA HIS A 322 -0.62 -13.85 -2.19
C HIS A 322 0.84 -14.20 -1.86
N PRO A 323 1.22 -14.31 -0.57
CA PRO A 323 2.63 -14.56 -0.20
C PRO A 323 3.18 -15.88 -0.78
N ASP A 324 2.40 -16.96 -0.78
CA ASP A 324 2.89 -18.29 -1.16
C ASP A 324 2.40 -18.74 -2.55
N LEU A 325 1.22 -18.33 -2.95
CA LEU A 325 0.62 -18.74 -4.22
C LEU A 325 0.92 -17.70 -5.33
N ARG A 326 1.05 -18.18 -6.56
CA ARG A 326 1.18 -17.29 -7.73
C ARG A 326 -0.16 -16.69 -8.15
N VAL A 327 -0.81 -16.02 -7.20
CA VAL A 327 -2.12 -15.40 -7.37
C VAL A 327 -2.02 -13.94 -6.97
N ILE A 328 -2.65 -13.08 -7.76
CA ILE A 328 -2.83 -11.68 -7.46
C ILE A 328 -4.32 -11.35 -7.42
N ALA A 329 -4.71 -10.51 -6.49
CA ALA A 329 -6.03 -9.89 -6.44
C ALA A 329 -5.91 -8.40 -6.76
N SER A 330 -6.80 -7.90 -7.58
CA SER A 330 -6.89 -6.46 -7.88
C SER A 330 -8.33 -5.99 -7.72
N CYS A 331 -8.50 -4.77 -7.23
CA CYS A 331 -9.81 -4.13 -7.12
C CYS A 331 -9.75 -2.67 -7.59
N GLY A 332 -10.91 -2.17 -8.01
CA GLY A 332 -11.08 -0.81 -8.50
C GLY A 332 -12.35 -0.16 -8.02
#